data_bbc874ae13aa46472f0642df513c3db6
#
_entry.id   bbc874ae13aa46472f0642df513c3db6
#
_cell.length_a   1.000
_cell.length_b   1.000
_cell.length_c   1.000
_cell.angle_alpha   90.00
_cell.angle_beta   90.00
_cell.angle_gamma   90.00
#
_symmetry.space_group_name_H-M   'P 1'
#
loop_
_entity.id
_entity.type
_entity.pdbx_description
1 polymer ?
#
loop_
_entity_poly.entity_id
_entity_poly.type
_entity_poly.pdbx_seq_one_letter_code
_entity_poly.pdbx_strand_id
1 'polypeptide(L)'
;GATQATIPFTRLPLMQLSVADRQQGTTATDQNICANFGNDISDCQITREPTRFVVHDGYSVTARMNDQRALEKLANDYVYTDPSLKDRWEGYINYRRQGQQADLYLGNPETYDYTYTLAGGKMEKAIPGCKVRSPWYDLDLDGQLEDGSLRYHYRLSQKKRWLTHAEVTSDAFGKMIDEARACAEQVHQVVKL
;
A
#
# COMPACT_ATOMS: atom_id res chain seq x y z
N GLY A 1 0.77 3.87 -23.66
CA GLY A 1 0.56 2.53 -23.16
C GLY A 1 0.09 2.58 -21.73
N ALA A 2 -0.92 1.79 -21.38
CA ALA A 2 -1.42 1.73 -20.02
C ALA A 2 -0.42 0.92 -19.16
N THR A 3 0.01 1.49 -18.04
CA THR A 3 0.83 0.77 -17.07
C THR A 3 -0.07 -0.22 -16.34
N GLN A 4 0.24 -1.51 -16.43
CA GLN A 4 -0.50 -2.53 -15.68
C GLN A 4 0.16 -2.71 -14.32
N ALA A 5 -0.52 -2.28 -13.27
CA ALA A 5 -0.14 -2.63 -11.91
C ALA A 5 -0.87 -3.92 -11.51
N THR A 6 -0.14 -4.96 -11.16
CA THR A 6 -0.71 -6.18 -10.57
C THR A 6 -0.53 -6.08 -9.07
N ILE A 7 -1.62 -5.93 -8.34
CA ILE A 7 -1.60 -5.83 -6.89
C ILE A 7 -2.14 -7.14 -6.32
N PRO A 8 -1.28 -8.02 -5.79
CA PRO A 8 -1.76 -9.14 -4.99
C PRO A 8 -2.30 -8.59 -3.66
N PHE A 9 -3.61 -8.63 -3.51
CA PHE A 9 -4.28 -8.32 -2.24
C PHE A 9 -4.21 -9.51 -1.31
N THR A 10 -3.26 -9.50 -0.42
CA THR A 10 -3.11 -10.58 0.56
C THR A 10 -3.82 -10.32 1.88
N ARG A 11 -4.55 -9.22 2.05
CA ARG A 11 -5.32 -9.00 3.29
C ARG A 11 -6.45 -7.96 3.17
N LEU A 12 -7.54 -8.33 2.59
CA LEU A 12 -8.77 -8.23 3.36
C LEU A 12 -8.78 -9.48 4.25
N PRO A 13 -9.11 -9.41 5.56
CA PRO A 13 -9.26 -10.62 6.37
C PRO A 13 -10.13 -11.57 5.59
N LEU A 14 -9.63 -12.76 5.29
CA LEU A 14 -10.30 -13.74 4.41
C LEU A 14 -11.75 -14.00 4.85
N MET A 15 -12.02 -13.87 6.14
CA MET A 15 -13.37 -13.91 6.71
C MET A 15 -14.26 -12.76 6.25
N GLN A 16 -13.76 -11.54 6.10
CA GLN A 16 -14.59 -10.40 5.69
C GLN A 16 -14.96 -10.48 4.22
N LEU A 17 -14.04 -10.91 3.34
CA LEU A 17 -14.35 -11.15 1.94
C LEU A 17 -15.37 -12.27 1.76
N SER A 18 -15.20 -13.41 2.43
CA SER A 18 -16.16 -14.51 2.33
C SER A 18 -17.53 -14.15 2.90
N VAL A 19 -17.60 -13.28 3.90
CA VAL A 19 -18.85 -12.74 4.44
C VAL A 19 -19.44 -11.73 3.45
N ALA A 20 -18.67 -10.81 2.92
CA ALA A 20 -19.11 -9.83 1.92
C ALA A 20 -19.60 -10.54 0.65
N ASP A 21 -18.86 -11.52 0.14
CA ASP A 21 -19.27 -12.32 -1.03
C ASP A 21 -20.59 -13.05 -0.81
N ARG A 22 -20.84 -13.58 0.40
CA ARG A 22 -22.11 -14.24 0.74
C ARG A 22 -23.26 -13.28 0.90
N GLN A 23 -23.01 -12.08 1.40
CA GLN A 23 -24.06 -11.09 1.66
C GLN A 23 -24.43 -10.27 0.43
N GLN A 24 -23.47 -9.93 -0.40
CA GLN A 24 -23.62 -8.97 -1.51
C GLN A 24 -23.41 -9.61 -2.90
N GLY A 25 -22.84 -10.82 -2.92
CA GLY A 25 -22.38 -11.47 -4.15
C GLY A 25 -20.99 -11.00 -4.58
N THR A 26 -20.29 -11.86 -5.33
CA THR A 26 -18.90 -11.63 -5.76
C THR A 26 -18.74 -10.38 -6.61
N THR A 27 -19.69 -10.11 -7.50
CA THR A 27 -19.64 -8.92 -8.38
C THR A 27 -19.65 -7.61 -7.59
N ALA A 28 -20.53 -7.50 -6.58
CA ALA A 28 -20.59 -6.29 -5.76
C ALA A 28 -19.32 -6.13 -4.90
N THR A 29 -18.79 -7.24 -4.39
CA THR A 29 -17.52 -7.23 -3.63
C THR A 29 -16.37 -6.80 -4.52
N ASP A 30 -16.29 -7.29 -5.75
CA ASP A 30 -15.24 -6.93 -6.71
C ASP A 30 -15.30 -5.45 -7.07
N GLN A 31 -16.50 -4.93 -7.32
CA GLN A 31 -16.72 -3.50 -7.57
C GLN A 31 -16.25 -2.65 -6.39
N ASN A 32 -16.56 -3.06 -5.16
CA ASN A 32 -16.11 -2.36 -3.96
C ASN A 32 -14.58 -2.41 -3.79
N ILE A 33 -13.95 -3.55 -4.06
CA ILE A 33 -12.49 -3.69 -4.02
C ILE A 33 -11.87 -2.73 -5.05
N CYS A 34 -12.35 -2.77 -6.29
CA CYS A 34 -11.85 -1.92 -7.36
C CYS A 34 -12.07 -0.43 -7.06
N ALA A 35 -13.23 -0.05 -6.51
CA ALA A 35 -13.54 1.34 -6.14
C ALA A 35 -12.61 1.89 -5.05
N ASN A 36 -12.10 1.04 -4.16
CA ASN A 36 -11.15 1.45 -3.13
C ASN A 36 -9.79 1.92 -3.69
N PHE A 37 -9.47 1.55 -4.94
CA PHE A 37 -8.27 2.05 -5.62
C PHE A 37 -8.49 3.42 -6.26
N GLY A 38 -9.72 3.92 -6.32
CA GLY A 38 -10.08 5.23 -6.82
C GLY A 38 -10.77 5.21 -8.19
N ASN A 39 -11.21 6.40 -8.63
CA ASN A 39 -12.06 6.54 -9.82
C ASN A 39 -11.31 6.53 -11.16
N ASP A 40 -9.95 6.60 -11.14
CA ASP A 40 -9.13 6.66 -12.37
C ASP A 40 -8.54 5.30 -12.73
N ILE A 41 -9.13 4.24 -12.21
CA ILE A 41 -8.77 2.87 -12.50
C ILE A 41 -9.68 2.31 -13.58
N SER A 42 -9.09 1.74 -14.61
CA SER A 42 -9.79 0.96 -15.63
C SER A 42 -9.34 -0.49 -15.62
N ASP A 43 -10.19 -1.35 -16.21
CA ASP A 43 -9.87 -2.78 -16.41
C ASP A 43 -9.50 -3.53 -15.12
N CYS A 44 -10.10 -3.15 -14.00
CA CYS A 44 -9.88 -3.82 -12.73
C CYS A 44 -10.50 -5.22 -12.76
N GLN A 45 -9.64 -6.22 -12.64
CA GLN A 45 -10.02 -7.63 -12.59
C GLN A 45 -9.59 -8.23 -11.26
N ILE A 46 -10.50 -8.93 -10.61
CA ILE A 46 -10.26 -9.60 -9.34
C ILE A 46 -10.17 -11.10 -9.58
N THR A 47 -9.08 -11.70 -9.15
CA THR A 47 -8.88 -13.16 -9.15
C THR A 47 -8.82 -13.64 -7.71
N ARG A 48 -9.56 -14.72 -7.40
CA ARG A 48 -9.57 -15.37 -6.10
C ARG A 48 -8.92 -16.73 -6.22
N GLU A 49 -7.90 -16.96 -5.41
CA GLU A 49 -7.23 -18.25 -5.32
C GLU A 49 -7.51 -18.86 -3.94
N PRO A 50 -8.05 -20.08 -3.87
CA PRO A 50 -8.26 -20.77 -2.61
C PRO A 50 -6.93 -20.93 -1.86
N THR A 51 -6.92 -20.52 -0.60
CA THR A 51 -5.79 -20.73 0.30
C THR A 51 -6.24 -21.55 1.49
N ARG A 52 -5.49 -22.60 1.81
CA ARG A 52 -5.73 -23.39 3.03
C ARG A 52 -4.97 -22.76 4.19
N PHE A 53 -5.71 -22.31 5.20
CA PHE A 53 -5.17 -21.94 6.49
C PHE A 53 -5.42 -23.06 7.49
N VAL A 54 -4.56 -23.18 8.50
CA VAL A 54 -4.63 -24.24 9.51
C VAL A 54 -5.95 -24.25 10.29
N VAL A 55 -6.69 -23.13 10.28
CA VAL A 55 -7.93 -22.95 11.06
C VAL A 55 -9.15 -22.57 10.22
N HIS A 56 -8.97 -21.98 9.02
CA HIS A 56 -10.08 -21.53 8.17
C HIS A 56 -9.74 -21.66 6.69
N ASP A 57 -10.70 -22.11 5.89
CA ASP A 57 -10.63 -22.02 4.44
C ASP A 57 -10.77 -20.55 4.04
N GLY A 58 -9.88 -20.10 3.18
CA GLY A 58 -9.87 -18.75 2.67
C GLY A 58 -9.40 -18.69 1.22
N TYR A 59 -9.26 -17.49 0.70
CA TYR A 59 -8.67 -17.27 -0.62
C TYR A 59 -7.83 -16.00 -0.64
N SER A 60 -6.79 -16.00 -1.45
CA SER A 60 -6.07 -14.78 -1.80
C SER A 60 -6.80 -14.06 -2.92
N VAL A 61 -6.70 -12.76 -2.93
CA VAL A 61 -7.29 -11.92 -3.96
C VAL A 61 -6.16 -11.20 -4.69
N THR A 62 -6.14 -11.31 -6.01
CA THR A 62 -5.26 -10.54 -6.87
C THR A 62 -6.11 -9.56 -7.68
N ALA A 63 -5.83 -8.27 -7.57
CA ALA A 63 -6.42 -7.24 -8.40
C ALA A 63 -5.43 -6.84 -9.49
N ARG A 64 -5.87 -6.95 -10.75
CA ARG A 64 -5.14 -6.43 -11.91
C ARG A 64 -5.89 -5.22 -12.43
N MET A 65 -5.20 -4.10 -12.63
CA MET A 65 -5.83 -2.87 -13.06
C MET A 65 -4.89 -1.99 -13.86
N ASN A 66 -5.46 -1.08 -14.64
CA ASN A 66 -4.74 0.04 -15.25
C ASN A 66 -4.94 1.27 -14.35
N ASP A 67 -3.88 1.73 -13.72
CA ASP A 67 -3.91 2.91 -12.87
C ASP A 67 -3.20 4.07 -13.57
N GLN A 68 -3.96 5.09 -13.96
CA GLN A 68 -3.43 6.27 -14.63
C GLN A 68 -2.88 7.31 -13.66
N ARG A 69 -3.26 7.27 -12.38
CA ARG A 69 -2.77 8.20 -11.36
C ARG A 69 -1.39 7.89 -10.87
N ALA A 70 -1.00 6.62 -10.93
CA ALA A 70 0.34 6.21 -10.53
C ALA A 70 1.43 6.85 -11.38
N LEU A 71 1.07 7.37 -12.55
CA LEU A 71 1.98 7.98 -13.49
C LEU A 71 1.66 9.47 -13.69
N GLU A 72 2.49 10.33 -13.15
CA GLU A 72 2.48 11.76 -13.44
C GLU A 72 3.39 12.05 -14.63
N LYS A 73 2.86 12.80 -15.63
CA LYS A 73 3.66 13.20 -16.79
C LYS A 73 4.56 14.36 -16.41
N LEU A 74 5.85 14.17 -16.56
CA LEU A 74 6.87 15.18 -16.33
C LEU A 74 7.69 15.40 -17.62
N ALA A 75 7.39 16.44 -18.39
CA ALA A 75 7.99 16.70 -19.70
C ALA A 75 7.82 15.53 -20.68
N ASN A 76 8.88 14.80 -20.99
CA ASN A 76 8.88 13.66 -21.91
C ASN A 76 8.82 12.30 -21.20
N ASP A 77 8.94 12.30 -19.88
CA ASP A 77 8.95 11.09 -19.06
C ASP A 77 7.69 11.02 -18.19
N TYR A 78 7.51 9.89 -17.52
CA TYR A 78 6.49 9.70 -16.50
C TYR A 78 7.14 9.41 -15.17
N VAL A 79 6.54 9.88 -14.09
CA VAL A 79 6.96 9.56 -12.72
C VAL A 79 5.93 8.69 -12.07
N TYR A 80 6.36 7.53 -11.61
CA TYR A 80 5.56 6.66 -10.75
C TYR A 80 5.71 7.06 -9.29
N THR A 81 4.60 7.17 -8.60
CA THR A 81 4.53 7.38 -7.16
C THR A 81 3.47 6.45 -6.60
N ASP A 82 3.74 5.76 -5.51
CA ASP A 82 2.70 5.02 -4.79
C ASP A 82 1.98 5.94 -3.80
N PRO A 83 0.72 6.37 -4.09
CA PRO A 83 0.00 7.27 -3.21
C PRO A 83 -0.25 6.66 -1.83
N SER A 84 -0.48 5.34 -1.77
CA SER A 84 -0.80 4.65 -0.52
C SER A 84 0.36 4.68 0.48
N LEU A 85 1.59 4.67 -0.03
CA LEU A 85 2.79 4.78 0.79
C LEU A 85 3.08 6.23 1.17
N LYS A 86 2.89 7.17 0.24
CA LYS A 86 3.16 8.59 0.45
C LYS A 86 2.20 9.21 1.46
N ASP A 87 0.91 9.00 1.28
CA ASP A 87 -0.12 9.74 2.01
C ASP A 87 -0.37 9.18 3.42
N ARG A 88 0.05 7.95 3.68
CA ARG A 88 -0.17 7.29 4.97
C ARG A 88 0.34 8.09 6.17
N TRP A 89 1.48 8.75 6.02
CA TRP A 89 2.15 9.48 7.11
C TRP A 89 1.72 10.93 7.23
N GLU A 90 1.06 11.48 6.21
CA GLU A 90 0.63 12.89 6.18
C GLU A 90 -0.36 13.21 7.30
N GLY A 91 -1.22 12.28 7.67
CA GLY A 91 -2.15 12.44 8.80
C GLY A 91 -1.43 12.77 10.11
N TYR A 92 -0.33 12.09 10.42
CA TYR A 92 0.46 12.32 11.63
C TYR A 92 1.25 13.62 11.56
N ILE A 93 1.78 13.97 10.40
CA ILE A 93 2.48 15.23 10.16
C ILE A 93 1.53 16.39 10.39
N ASN A 94 0.32 16.29 9.83
CA ASN A 94 -0.72 17.32 10.00
C ASN A 94 -1.20 17.41 11.44
N TYR A 95 -1.39 16.27 12.14
CA TYR A 95 -1.72 16.25 13.57
C TYR A 95 -0.70 17.06 14.39
N ARG A 96 0.61 16.79 14.20
CA ARG A 96 1.70 17.51 14.88
C ARG A 96 1.71 19.00 14.55
N ARG A 97 1.55 19.33 13.27
CA ARG A 97 1.56 20.72 12.76
C ARG A 97 0.40 21.54 13.29
N GLN A 98 -0.78 20.93 13.40
CA GLN A 98 -1.99 21.60 13.89
C GLN A 98 -2.08 21.67 15.42
N GLY A 99 -1.15 21.06 16.14
CA GLY A 99 -1.14 21.06 17.59
C GLY A 99 -2.34 20.35 18.21
N GLN A 100 -2.85 19.32 17.56
CA GLN A 100 -3.97 18.52 18.09
C GLN A 100 -3.57 17.84 19.40
N GLN A 101 -4.53 17.74 20.33
CA GLN A 101 -4.29 17.24 21.70
C GLN A 101 -4.94 15.88 21.99
N ALA A 102 -5.84 15.42 21.12
CA ALA A 102 -6.57 14.18 21.35
C ALA A 102 -5.72 12.94 21.04
N ASP A 103 -5.88 11.87 21.80
CA ASP A 103 -5.34 10.57 21.44
C ASP A 103 -5.95 10.06 20.14
N LEU A 104 -5.16 9.30 19.35
CA LEU A 104 -5.59 8.77 18.07
C LEU A 104 -5.98 7.29 18.21
N TYR A 105 -7.20 6.98 17.81
CA TYR A 105 -7.64 5.59 17.65
C TYR A 105 -7.32 5.09 16.25
N LEU A 106 -6.54 4.01 16.17
CA LEU A 106 -6.05 3.43 14.91
C LEU A 106 -6.80 2.14 14.51
N GLY A 107 -7.72 1.66 15.34
CA GLY A 107 -8.32 0.36 15.16
C GLY A 107 -7.48 -0.78 15.75
N ASN A 108 -7.80 -2.01 15.38
CA ASN A 108 -7.01 -3.15 15.83
C ASN A 108 -5.63 -3.17 15.15
N PRO A 109 -4.58 -3.67 15.84
CA PRO A 109 -3.29 -3.90 15.20
C PRO A 109 -3.46 -4.75 13.94
N GLU A 110 -2.89 -4.27 12.84
CA GLU A 110 -3.00 -4.89 11.53
C GLU A 110 -1.63 -4.98 10.85
N THR A 111 -1.50 -5.93 9.96
CA THR A 111 -0.36 -6.01 9.05
C THR A 111 -0.86 -5.87 7.62
N TYR A 112 -0.35 -4.89 6.93
CA TYR A 112 -0.52 -4.69 5.50
C TYR A 112 0.68 -5.33 4.80
N ASP A 113 0.41 -6.17 3.82
CA ASP A 113 1.42 -6.95 3.11
C ASP A 113 1.05 -7.01 1.64
N TYR A 114 1.79 -6.28 0.79
CA TYR A 114 1.53 -6.24 -0.64
C TYR A 114 2.78 -6.40 -1.47
N THR A 115 2.58 -6.98 -2.64
CA THR A 115 3.57 -6.97 -3.71
C THR A 115 2.99 -6.22 -4.89
N TYR A 116 3.72 -5.23 -5.39
CA TYR A 116 3.39 -4.50 -6.59
C TYR A 116 4.32 -4.93 -7.71
N THR A 117 3.77 -5.06 -8.90
CA THR A 117 4.55 -5.27 -10.12
C THR A 117 4.16 -4.17 -11.11
N LEU A 118 5.11 -3.35 -11.48
CA LEU A 118 4.95 -2.30 -12.47
C LEU A 118 5.55 -2.81 -13.77
N ALA A 119 4.73 -2.89 -14.80
CA ALA A 119 5.14 -3.29 -16.14
C ALA A 119 4.53 -2.34 -17.17
N GLY A 120 5.18 -2.18 -18.33
CA GLY A 120 4.67 -1.35 -19.42
C GLY A 120 5.47 -0.09 -19.70
N GLY A 121 6.60 0.09 -19.04
CA GLY A 121 7.61 1.10 -19.31
C GLY A 121 8.96 0.60 -18.84
N LYS A 122 10.02 1.34 -19.13
CA LYS A 122 11.36 1.00 -18.66
C LYS A 122 11.67 1.79 -17.39
N MET A 123 11.90 1.08 -16.31
CA MET A 123 12.37 1.63 -15.04
C MET A 123 13.85 1.29 -14.85
N GLU A 124 14.62 2.23 -14.30
CA GLU A 124 16.07 2.10 -14.21
C GLU A 124 16.58 2.18 -12.76
N LYS A 125 15.75 2.68 -11.85
CA LYS A 125 16.15 2.85 -10.44
C LYS A 125 15.80 1.62 -9.63
N ALA A 126 16.82 0.92 -9.11
CA ALA A 126 16.61 -0.13 -8.15
C ALA A 126 16.05 0.40 -6.83
N ILE A 127 15.28 -0.41 -6.12
CA ILE A 127 14.84 -0.15 -4.75
C ILE A 127 15.81 -0.88 -3.81
N PRO A 128 16.71 -0.17 -3.11
CA PRO A 128 17.68 -0.80 -2.22
C PRO A 128 17.04 -1.50 -1.02
N GLY A 129 15.77 -1.18 -0.76
CA GLY A 129 15.06 -1.68 0.39
C GLY A 129 15.32 -0.87 1.66
N CYS A 130 14.47 -1.06 2.64
CA CYS A 130 14.58 -0.42 3.95
C CYS A 130 13.82 -1.20 5.02
N LYS A 131 14.21 -0.96 6.27
CA LYS A 131 13.54 -1.51 7.45
C LYS A 131 13.42 -0.43 8.50
N VAL A 132 12.19 -0.13 8.91
CA VAL A 132 11.92 0.74 10.05
C VAL A 132 11.36 -0.10 11.18
N ARG A 133 11.88 0.09 12.39
CA ARG A 133 11.44 -0.63 13.58
C ARG A 133 11.16 0.37 14.69
N SER A 134 9.96 0.33 15.21
CA SER A 134 9.54 1.22 16.28
C SER A 134 8.54 0.54 17.24
N PRO A 135 8.22 1.13 18.38
CA PRO A 135 7.16 0.64 19.24
C PRO A 135 5.75 0.71 18.61
N TRP A 136 5.58 1.48 17.55
CA TRP A 136 4.28 1.78 16.91
C TRP A 136 4.07 1.04 15.60
N TYR A 137 5.13 0.98 14.78
CA TYR A 137 5.09 0.39 13.44
C TYR A 137 6.38 -0.36 13.13
N ASP A 138 6.24 -1.46 12.41
CA ASP A 138 7.34 -2.07 11.66
C ASP A 138 7.05 -1.91 10.18
N LEU A 139 8.06 -1.49 9.42
CA LEU A 139 8.00 -1.34 7.97
C LEU A 139 9.16 -2.11 7.35
N ASP A 140 8.85 -2.92 6.36
CA ASP A 140 9.81 -3.55 5.46
C ASP A 140 9.45 -3.17 4.02
N LEU A 141 10.42 -2.75 3.26
CA LEU A 141 10.34 -2.55 1.81
C LEU A 141 11.52 -3.23 1.17
N ASP A 142 11.27 -4.03 0.16
CA ASP A 142 12.29 -4.56 -0.74
C ASP A 142 11.79 -4.49 -2.19
N GLY A 143 12.72 -4.47 -3.14
CA GLY A 143 12.35 -4.36 -4.54
C GLY A 143 13.37 -4.98 -5.47
N GLN A 144 12.88 -5.46 -6.61
CA GLN A 144 13.66 -6.06 -7.67
C GLN A 144 13.32 -5.38 -8.99
N LEU A 145 14.35 -5.06 -9.75
CA LEU A 145 14.23 -4.52 -11.11
C LEU A 145 14.68 -5.62 -12.08
N GLU A 146 13.74 -6.12 -12.87
CA GLU A 146 13.99 -7.19 -13.85
C GLU A 146 13.44 -6.78 -15.20
N ASP A 147 14.28 -6.79 -16.23
CA ASP A 147 13.91 -6.46 -17.62
C ASP A 147 13.15 -5.15 -17.79
N GLY A 148 13.51 -4.14 -16.98
CA GLY A 148 12.85 -2.83 -16.97
C GLY A 148 11.51 -2.79 -16.24
N SER A 149 11.04 -3.91 -15.70
CA SER A 149 9.87 -4.00 -14.83
C SER A 149 10.30 -3.92 -13.37
N LEU A 150 9.55 -3.23 -12.56
CA LEU A 150 9.80 -3.10 -11.12
C LEU A 150 8.81 -3.97 -10.36
N ARG A 151 9.33 -4.85 -9.51
CA ARG A 151 8.56 -5.55 -8.49
C ARG A 151 9.03 -5.09 -7.12
N TYR A 152 8.12 -4.68 -6.25
CA TYR A 152 8.46 -4.38 -4.87
C TYR A 152 7.44 -4.99 -3.90
N HIS A 153 7.94 -5.37 -2.74
CA HIS A 153 7.19 -5.90 -1.63
C HIS A 153 7.24 -4.90 -0.48
N TYR A 154 6.07 -4.58 0.05
CA TYR A 154 5.89 -3.65 1.15
C TYR A 154 5.10 -4.32 2.26
N ARG A 155 5.67 -4.34 3.45
CA ARG A 155 5.01 -4.86 4.63
C ARG A 155 5.03 -3.83 5.75
N LEU A 156 3.84 -3.44 6.19
CA LEU A 156 3.65 -2.52 7.31
C LEU A 156 2.83 -3.19 8.39
N SER A 157 3.37 -3.28 9.59
CA SER A 157 2.67 -3.80 10.77
C SER A 157 2.41 -2.68 11.76
N GLN A 158 1.13 -2.36 11.98
CA GLN A 158 0.68 -1.48 13.05
C GLN A 158 0.65 -2.29 14.35
N LYS A 159 1.30 -1.79 15.41
CA LYS A 159 1.46 -2.52 16.68
C LYS A 159 0.49 -2.07 17.76
N LYS A 160 -0.06 -0.87 17.67
CA LYS A 160 -0.91 -0.27 18.69
C LYS A 160 -2.30 0.05 18.17
N ARG A 161 -3.29 -0.09 19.05
CA ARG A 161 -4.68 0.34 18.80
C ARG A 161 -4.86 1.83 19.02
N TRP A 162 -4.09 2.40 19.93
CA TRP A 162 -4.13 3.81 20.31
C TRP A 162 -2.72 4.38 20.28
N LEU A 163 -2.64 5.63 19.87
CA LEU A 163 -1.47 6.48 20.04
C LEU A 163 -1.86 7.66 20.93
N THR A 164 -1.17 7.81 22.03
CA THR A 164 -1.39 8.96 22.88
C THR A 164 -0.85 10.24 22.22
N HIS A 165 -1.40 11.40 22.59
CA HIS A 165 -0.87 12.69 22.16
C HIS A 165 0.65 12.79 22.42
N ALA A 166 1.11 12.37 23.61
CA ALA A 166 2.54 12.40 23.96
C ALA A 166 3.41 11.53 23.04
N GLU A 167 2.90 10.37 22.62
CA GLU A 167 3.62 9.52 21.66
C GLU A 167 3.73 10.18 20.30
N VAL A 168 2.60 10.64 19.73
CA VAL A 168 2.57 11.24 18.39
C VAL A 168 3.41 12.52 18.31
N THR A 169 3.49 13.30 19.39
CA THR A 169 4.30 14.52 19.44
C THR A 169 5.75 14.30 19.82
N SER A 170 6.14 13.09 20.25
CA SER A 170 7.52 12.80 20.62
C SER A 170 8.49 12.89 19.44
N ASP A 171 9.75 13.24 19.72
CA ASP A 171 10.80 13.27 18.70
C ASP A 171 11.05 11.88 18.11
N ALA A 172 10.94 10.82 18.91
CA ALA A 172 11.12 9.45 18.47
C ALA A 172 10.05 9.05 17.43
N PHE A 173 8.79 9.47 17.62
CA PHE A 173 7.74 9.24 16.65
C PHE A 173 7.97 10.06 15.37
N GLY A 174 8.40 11.32 15.50
CA GLY A 174 8.78 12.16 14.36
C GLY A 174 9.88 11.52 13.51
N LYS A 175 10.96 11.05 14.17
CA LYS A 175 12.05 10.36 13.49
C LYS A 175 11.57 9.09 12.76
N MET A 176 10.71 8.30 13.38
CA MET A 176 10.11 7.12 12.73
C MET A 176 9.32 7.49 11.47
N ILE A 177 8.53 8.59 11.50
CA ILE A 177 7.83 9.09 10.32
C ILE A 177 8.81 9.48 9.22
N ASP A 178 9.88 10.20 9.55
CA ASP A 178 10.86 10.64 8.55
C ASP A 178 11.57 9.45 7.90
N GLU A 179 11.94 8.43 8.69
CA GLU A 179 12.51 7.17 8.19
C GLU A 179 11.52 6.43 7.29
N ALA A 180 10.24 6.34 7.68
CA ALA A 180 9.20 5.67 6.88
C ALA A 180 8.92 6.40 5.56
N ARG A 181 8.94 7.74 5.55
CA ARG A 181 8.81 8.55 4.33
C ARG A 181 10.00 8.36 3.40
N ALA A 182 11.22 8.43 3.93
CA ALA A 182 12.42 8.18 3.14
C ALA A 182 12.41 6.76 2.53
N CYS A 183 11.84 5.81 3.25
CA CYS A 183 11.59 4.46 2.77
C CYS A 183 10.62 4.47 1.58
N ALA A 184 9.48 5.13 1.71
CA ALA A 184 8.46 5.23 0.67
C ALA A 184 8.98 5.95 -0.59
N GLU A 185 9.86 6.93 -0.44
CA GLU A 185 10.45 7.65 -1.57
C GLU A 185 11.35 6.78 -2.46
N GLN A 186 11.81 5.62 -1.98
CA GLN A 186 12.57 4.68 -2.80
C GLN A 186 11.74 4.10 -3.94
N VAL A 187 10.41 4.06 -3.80
CA VAL A 187 9.49 3.55 -4.81
C VAL A 187 9.25 4.55 -5.95
N HIS A 188 9.65 5.82 -5.78
CA HIS A 188 9.59 6.80 -6.84
C HIS A 188 10.44 6.38 -8.03
N GLN A 189 9.82 6.23 -9.20
CA GLN A 189 10.48 5.82 -10.44
C GLN A 189 10.24 6.82 -11.55
N VAL A 190 11.27 7.06 -12.35
CA VAL A 190 11.10 7.63 -13.68
C VAL A 190 10.83 6.48 -14.64
N VAL A 191 9.71 6.54 -15.33
CA VAL A 191 9.26 5.53 -16.28
C VAL A 191 9.44 6.07 -17.69
N LYS A 192 10.29 5.44 -18.47
CA LYS A 192 10.48 5.72 -19.91
C LYS A 192 9.55 4.79 -20.69
N LEU A 193 8.78 5.36 -21.63
CA LEU A 193 7.90 4.62 -22.53
C LEU A 193 8.60 4.25 -23.82
#